data_3cde5933e152a535017e41c6305f1ca0
#
_entry.id   3cde5933e152a535017e41c6305f1ca0
#
_cell.length_a   1.000
_cell.length_b   1.000
_cell.length_c   1.000
_cell.angle_alpha   90.00
_cell.angle_beta   90.00
_cell.angle_gamma   90.00
#
_symmetry.space_group_name_H-M   'P 1'
#
loop_
_entity.id
_entity.type
_entity.pdbx_description
1 polymer ?
#
loop_
_entity_poly.entity_id
_entity_poly.type
_entity_poly.pdbx_seq_one_letter_code
_entity_poly.pdbx_strand_id
1 'polypeptide(L)'
;GITYRQEDMPFTVQGITPDIIINPHAIPSRMTIGHLVECLLGKVSALTGDEGDATPFTDVTVEAISQALAACGYQQRGLEVMYNGHTGRKLQAQIFLGPTYYQRLKHMVDDKIHARARGPLQILTRQPVEGRSRDGGLRFGEMERDCMIAHGAAAILKERLFDVSDAYKTYVCELCGLLAVANLKKNVYECRACRNKTQIAQINVPYAFKLLCQELMSMNIAPRLFV
;
A
#
# COMPACT_ATOMS: atom_id res chain seq x y z
N GLY A 1 -1.15 13.87 -8.22
CA GLY A 1 -1.98 14.85 -8.92
C GLY A 1 -1.19 15.65 -9.96
N ILE A 2 -1.89 16.41 -10.75
CA ILE A 2 -1.32 17.31 -11.74
C ILE A 2 -1.66 18.74 -11.31
N THR A 3 -0.70 19.68 -11.43
CA THR A 3 -0.92 21.09 -11.15
C THR A 3 -1.19 21.84 -12.44
N TYR A 4 -2.18 22.73 -12.39
CA TYR A 4 -2.51 23.66 -13.48
C TYR A 4 -2.41 25.09 -12.99
N ARG A 5 -2.25 26.03 -13.93
CA ARG A 5 -2.41 27.45 -13.65
C ARG A 5 -3.89 27.78 -13.49
N GLN A 6 -4.20 28.85 -12.76
CA GLN A 6 -5.59 29.29 -12.55
C GLN A 6 -6.33 29.57 -13.87
N GLU A 7 -5.64 30.15 -14.83
CA GLU A 7 -6.14 30.45 -16.18
C GLU A 7 -6.55 29.23 -16.99
N ASP A 8 -5.93 28.07 -16.73
CA ASP A 8 -6.22 26.81 -17.41
C ASP A 8 -7.37 26.03 -16.75
N MET A 9 -7.79 26.44 -15.55
CA MET A 9 -8.88 25.81 -14.85
C MET A 9 -10.23 26.18 -15.48
N PRO A 10 -11.23 25.29 -15.42
CA PRO A 10 -12.58 25.62 -15.86
C PRO A 10 -13.14 26.74 -14.97
N PHE A 11 -14.02 27.56 -15.53
CA PHE A 11 -14.60 28.70 -14.84
C PHE A 11 -16.11 28.75 -14.98
N THR A 12 -16.77 29.32 -13.99
CA THR A 12 -18.22 29.57 -13.99
C THR A 12 -18.58 30.83 -14.82
N VAL A 13 -19.86 31.04 -15.05
CA VAL A 13 -20.36 32.28 -15.67
C VAL A 13 -19.89 33.54 -14.92
N GLN A 14 -19.70 33.44 -13.62
CA GLN A 14 -19.23 34.53 -12.75
C GLN A 14 -17.70 34.67 -12.72
N GLY A 15 -16.97 33.81 -13.45
CA GLY A 15 -15.52 33.83 -13.50
C GLY A 15 -14.81 33.10 -12.33
N ILE A 16 -15.56 32.37 -11.50
CA ILE A 16 -15.00 31.61 -10.37
C ILE A 16 -14.36 30.34 -10.91
N THR A 17 -13.09 30.13 -10.55
CA THR A 17 -12.34 28.91 -10.87
C THR A 17 -12.18 28.03 -9.63
N PRO A 18 -12.20 26.69 -9.75
CA PRO A 18 -11.91 25.80 -8.64
C PRO A 18 -10.40 25.80 -8.32
N ASP A 19 -10.05 25.59 -7.07
CA ASP A 19 -8.66 25.35 -6.63
C ASP A 19 -8.28 23.88 -6.75
N ILE A 20 -9.25 22.97 -6.60
CA ILE A 20 -9.06 21.53 -6.67
C ILE A 20 -10.16 20.89 -7.51
N ILE A 21 -9.78 19.98 -8.38
CA ILE A 21 -10.69 19.09 -9.11
C ILE A 21 -10.41 17.66 -8.65
N ILE A 22 -11.43 16.98 -8.18
CA ILE A 22 -11.34 15.59 -7.73
C ILE A 22 -12.14 14.65 -8.63
N ASN A 23 -11.68 13.39 -8.71
CA ASN A 23 -12.44 12.35 -9.38
C ASN A 23 -13.67 11.97 -8.54
N PRO A 24 -14.90 11.98 -9.09
CA PRO A 24 -16.10 11.58 -8.35
C PRO A 24 -16.05 10.13 -7.84
N HIS A 25 -15.27 9.26 -8.44
CA HIS A 25 -15.07 7.88 -7.97
C HIS A 25 -14.38 7.79 -6.60
N ALA A 26 -13.82 8.88 -6.10
CA ALA A 26 -13.29 8.93 -4.73
C ALA A 26 -14.37 8.89 -3.65
N ILE A 27 -15.63 9.16 -3.97
CA ILE A 27 -16.72 9.27 -3.01
C ILE A 27 -17.44 7.94 -2.73
N PRO A 28 -17.93 7.16 -3.74
CA PRO A 28 -18.78 6.00 -3.49
C PRO A 28 -18.13 4.90 -2.66
N SER A 29 -16.90 4.52 -2.97
CA SER A 29 -16.18 3.46 -2.28
C SER A 29 -15.81 3.81 -0.83
N ARG A 30 -15.68 5.09 -0.53
CA ARG A 30 -15.34 5.62 0.81
C ARG A 30 -16.57 6.02 1.62
N MET A 31 -17.76 6.03 0.99
CA MET A 31 -19.04 6.42 1.61
C MET A 31 -19.01 7.80 2.27
N THR A 32 -18.23 8.75 1.74
CA THR A 32 -18.05 10.09 2.29
C THR A 32 -19.13 11.07 1.82
N ILE A 33 -20.39 10.73 2.02
CA ILE A 33 -21.52 11.56 1.58
C ILE A 33 -21.55 12.89 2.34
N GLY A 34 -21.12 12.91 3.59
CA GLY A 34 -20.99 14.12 4.39
C GLY A 34 -20.13 15.20 3.73
N HIS A 35 -19.14 14.82 2.94
CA HIS A 35 -18.30 15.75 2.17
C HIS A 35 -19.12 16.52 1.11
N LEU A 36 -20.08 15.88 0.45
CA LEU A 36 -20.96 16.53 -0.52
C LEU A 36 -21.93 17.48 0.18
N VAL A 37 -22.48 17.08 1.33
CA VAL A 37 -23.35 17.92 2.15
C VAL A 37 -22.58 19.12 2.69
N GLU A 38 -21.35 18.97 3.11
CA GLU A 38 -20.44 20.05 3.52
C GLU A 38 -20.25 21.08 2.40
N CYS A 39 -20.01 20.63 1.17
CA CYS A 39 -19.91 21.51 0.00
C CYS A 39 -21.17 22.33 -0.24
N LEU A 40 -22.36 21.72 -0.13
CA LEU A 40 -23.62 22.42 -0.30
C LEU A 40 -23.85 23.46 0.80
N LEU A 41 -23.69 23.05 2.06
CA LEU A 41 -23.88 23.92 3.20
C LEU A 41 -22.87 25.07 3.21
N GLY A 42 -21.59 24.76 2.90
CA GLY A 42 -20.55 25.77 2.80
C GLY A 42 -20.81 26.79 1.68
N LYS A 43 -21.43 26.36 0.57
CA LYS A 43 -21.85 27.26 -0.52
C LYS A 43 -22.96 28.18 -0.08
N VAL A 44 -23.97 27.66 0.63
CA VAL A 44 -25.04 28.49 1.22
C VAL A 44 -24.44 29.49 2.21
N SER A 45 -23.63 29.05 3.13
CA SER A 45 -22.97 29.89 4.14
C SER A 45 -22.14 31.00 3.52
N ALA A 46 -21.43 30.72 2.43
CA ALA A 46 -20.64 31.73 1.72
C ALA A 46 -21.51 32.80 1.04
N LEU A 47 -22.77 32.45 0.66
CA LEU A 47 -23.69 33.36 0.00
C LEU A 47 -24.51 34.17 1.00
N THR A 48 -24.94 33.58 2.13
CA THR A 48 -25.78 34.24 3.14
C THR A 48 -24.95 35.01 4.18
N GLY A 49 -23.71 34.58 4.40
CA GLY A 49 -22.84 35.13 5.44
C GLY A 49 -23.06 34.50 6.81
N ASP A 50 -23.89 33.46 6.91
CA ASP A 50 -24.18 32.76 8.15
C ASP A 50 -23.27 31.53 8.33
N GLU A 51 -23.05 31.11 9.56
CA GLU A 51 -22.34 29.89 9.88
C GLU A 51 -23.25 28.66 9.67
N GLY A 52 -22.74 27.64 8.98
CA GLY A 52 -23.44 26.37 8.80
C GLY A 52 -23.26 25.47 10.02
N ASP A 53 -24.34 24.99 10.61
CA ASP A 53 -24.30 24.01 11.69
C ASP A 53 -24.11 22.60 11.12
N ALA A 54 -23.00 21.96 11.42
CA ALA A 54 -22.67 20.58 11.04
C ALA A 54 -22.63 19.62 12.25
N THR A 55 -23.27 20.00 13.36
CA THR A 55 -23.33 19.15 14.56
C THR A 55 -24.01 17.80 14.22
N PRO A 56 -23.41 16.66 14.60
CA PRO A 56 -23.99 15.35 14.36
C PRO A 56 -25.38 15.20 15.03
N PHE A 57 -26.27 14.45 14.37
CA PHE A 57 -27.61 14.13 14.87
C PHE A 57 -28.53 15.34 15.08
N THR A 58 -28.35 16.41 14.29
CA THR A 58 -29.26 17.55 14.24
C THR A 58 -30.25 17.39 13.07
N ASP A 59 -31.37 18.14 13.14
CA ASP A 59 -32.44 18.09 12.12
C ASP A 59 -32.11 18.87 10.84
N VAL A 60 -30.87 19.08 10.50
CA VAL A 60 -30.47 19.75 9.25
C VAL A 60 -30.58 18.76 8.09
N THR A 61 -31.60 18.99 7.24
CA THR A 61 -31.87 18.12 6.09
C THR A 61 -31.24 18.66 4.80
N VAL A 62 -30.91 17.76 3.87
CA VAL A 62 -30.40 18.15 2.54
C VAL A 62 -31.41 19.00 1.78
N GLU A 63 -32.69 18.76 1.97
CA GLU A 63 -33.78 19.52 1.38
C GLU A 63 -33.78 20.97 1.85
N ALA A 64 -33.63 21.22 3.13
CA ALA A 64 -33.54 22.56 3.71
C ALA A 64 -32.37 23.34 3.13
N ILE A 65 -31.20 22.71 3.06
CA ILE A 65 -29.97 23.31 2.46
C ILE A 65 -30.21 23.61 0.98
N SER A 66 -30.82 22.68 0.24
CA SER A 66 -31.12 22.86 -1.18
C SER A 66 -32.11 24.02 -1.46
N GLN A 67 -33.12 24.18 -0.60
CA GLN A 67 -34.07 25.28 -0.69
C GLN A 67 -33.39 26.63 -0.39
N ALA A 68 -32.53 26.68 0.62
CA ALA A 68 -31.72 27.86 0.94
C ALA A 68 -30.83 28.26 -0.24
N LEU A 69 -30.17 27.27 -0.89
CA LEU A 69 -29.34 27.50 -2.06
C LEU A 69 -30.15 28.04 -3.25
N ALA A 70 -31.37 27.49 -3.46
CA ALA A 70 -32.29 27.97 -4.49
C ALA A 70 -32.76 29.41 -4.24
N ALA A 71 -33.00 29.76 -2.97
CA ALA A 71 -33.36 31.13 -2.60
C ALA A 71 -32.25 32.13 -2.92
N CYS A 72 -31.01 31.73 -2.91
CA CYS A 72 -29.84 32.51 -3.34
C CYS A 72 -29.70 32.60 -4.88
N GLY A 73 -30.57 31.96 -5.64
CA GLY A 73 -30.56 32.01 -7.12
C GLY A 73 -29.66 30.96 -7.79
N TYR A 74 -29.18 29.99 -7.04
CA TYR A 74 -28.33 28.89 -7.55
C TYR A 74 -29.13 27.59 -7.76
N GLN A 75 -28.57 26.69 -8.52
CA GLN A 75 -29.16 25.36 -8.70
C GLN A 75 -29.19 24.58 -7.38
N GLN A 76 -30.32 24.00 -7.02
CA GLN A 76 -30.61 23.35 -5.72
C GLN A 76 -29.60 22.33 -5.26
N ARG A 77 -28.96 21.60 -6.17
CA ARG A 77 -27.99 20.55 -5.86
C ARG A 77 -26.52 20.99 -6.01
N GLY A 78 -26.28 22.31 -6.15
CA GLY A 78 -24.95 22.86 -6.25
C GLY A 78 -24.24 22.65 -7.58
N LEU A 79 -24.97 22.25 -8.60
CA LEU A 79 -24.45 22.08 -9.95
C LEU A 79 -24.32 23.43 -10.66
N GLU A 80 -23.22 23.60 -11.39
CA GLU A 80 -22.98 24.82 -12.15
C GLU A 80 -22.57 24.52 -13.60
N VAL A 81 -22.94 25.45 -14.48
CA VAL A 81 -22.45 25.47 -15.84
C VAL A 81 -21.04 26.06 -15.84
N MET A 82 -20.08 25.31 -16.38
CA MET A 82 -18.71 25.76 -16.47
C MET A 82 -18.19 25.76 -17.91
N TYR A 83 -17.15 26.52 -18.13
CA TYR A 83 -16.46 26.66 -19.41
C TYR A 83 -15.03 26.13 -19.30
N ASN A 84 -14.56 25.50 -20.36
CA ASN A 84 -13.18 24.99 -20.42
C ASN A 84 -12.19 26.15 -20.43
N GLY A 85 -11.22 26.15 -19.51
CA GLY A 85 -10.21 27.20 -19.38
C GLY A 85 -9.27 27.32 -20.58
N HIS A 86 -9.01 26.22 -21.31
CA HIS A 86 -8.16 26.24 -22.49
C HIS A 86 -8.87 26.75 -23.75
N THR A 87 -10.13 26.37 -23.95
CA THR A 87 -10.86 26.60 -25.20
C THR A 87 -11.97 27.62 -25.10
N GLY A 88 -12.40 27.97 -23.89
CA GLY A 88 -13.56 28.85 -23.65
C GLY A 88 -14.90 28.21 -24.01
N ARG A 89 -14.93 26.93 -24.38
CA ARG A 89 -16.19 26.23 -24.74
C ARG A 89 -16.94 25.80 -23.49
N LYS A 90 -18.27 25.91 -23.53
CA LYS A 90 -19.15 25.40 -22.49
C LYS A 90 -18.95 23.88 -22.33
N LEU A 91 -18.84 23.41 -21.10
CA LEU A 91 -18.83 21.99 -20.79
C LEU A 91 -20.22 21.40 -20.97
N GLN A 92 -20.35 20.21 -21.50
CA GLN A 92 -21.64 19.54 -21.72
C GLN A 92 -22.29 19.12 -20.40
N ALA A 93 -21.48 18.74 -19.42
CA ALA A 93 -21.93 18.35 -18.08
C ALA A 93 -22.02 19.57 -17.15
N GLN A 94 -23.00 19.56 -16.26
CA GLN A 94 -23.01 20.43 -15.09
C GLN A 94 -22.04 19.90 -14.05
N ILE A 95 -21.31 20.80 -13.41
CA ILE A 95 -20.24 20.44 -12.46
C ILE A 95 -20.68 20.81 -11.05
N PHE A 96 -20.53 19.86 -10.12
CA PHE A 96 -20.74 20.09 -8.70
C PHE A 96 -19.57 20.92 -8.16
N LEU A 97 -19.85 22.12 -7.69
CA LEU A 97 -18.86 23.08 -7.21
C LEU A 97 -19.30 23.69 -5.88
N GLY A 98 -18.44 23.67 -4.89
CA GLY A 98 -18.65 24.32 -3.60
C GLY A 98 -17.36 24.39 -2.79
N PRO A 99 -17.34 25.23 -1.75
CA PRO A 99 -16.21 25.33 -0.84
C PRO A 99 -16.15 24.11 0.09
N THR A 100 -14.96 23.63 0.35
CA THR A 100 -14.71 22.50 1.26
C THR A 100 -13.48 22.81 2.12
N TYR A 101 -13.50 22.39 3.37
CA TYR A 101 -12.38 22.57 4.28
C TYR A 101 -11.29 21.54 3.99
N TYR A 102 -10.11 22.02 3.64
CA TYR A 102 -8.94 21.19 3.34
C TYR A 102 -7.82 21.38 4.36
N GLN A 103 -7.19 20.28 4.74
CA GLN A 103 -6.02 20.28 5.60
C GLN A 103 -4.80 19.69 4.88
N ARG A 104 -3.68 20.40 4.91
CA ARG A 104 -2.41 19.85 4.48
C ARG A 104 -1.88 18.92 5.56
N LEU A 105 -1.64 17.65 5.19
CA LEU A 105 -1.07 16.65 6.09
C LEU A 105 0.45 16.70 6.07
N LYS A 106 1.07 16.27 7.16
CA LYS A 106 2.52 16.23 7.35
C LYS A 106 3.26 15.15 6.54
N HIS A 107 2.55 14.28 5.86
CA HIS A 107 3.14 13.14 5.14
C HIS A 107 3.83 13.60 3.87
N MET A 108 5.13 13.84 3.95
CA MET A 108 5.97 14.25 2.83
C MET A 108 6.73 13.07 2.25
N VAL A 109 7.13 13.19 0.98
CA VAL A 109 7.89 12.14 0.26
C VAL A 109 9.22 11.85 0.93
N ASP A 110 9.94 12.88 1.39
CA ASP A 110 11.24 12.75 2.05
C ASP A 110 11.20 11.87 3.30
N ASP A 111 10.08 11.87 4.02
CA ASP A 111 9.88 11.02 5.19
C ASP A 111 9.52 9.58 4.86
N LYS A 112 9.17 9.29 3.60
CA LYS A 112 8.71 7.99 3.13
C LYS A 112 9.64 7.31 2.14
N ILE A 113 10.53 8.07 1.50
CA ILE A 113 11.49 7.51 0.54
C ILE A 113 12.38 6.49 1.24
N HIS A 114 12.47 5.31 0.68
CA HIS A 114 13.26 4.24 1.22
C HIS A 114 13.82 3.35 0.12
N ALA A 115 15.10 2.98 0.24
CA ALA A 115 15.76 2.04 -0.62
C ALA A 115 16.74 1.19 0.19
N ARG A 116 16.89 -0.07 -0.21
CA ARG A 116 17.84 -0.99 0.41
C ARG A 116 18.45 -1.89 -0.65
N ALA A 117 19.75 -2.05 -0.62
CA ALA A 117 20.47 -3.10 -1.36
C ALA A 117 20.81 -4.27 -0.42
N ARG A 118 21.74 -4.06 0.50
CA ARG A 118 22.11 -4.96 1.60
C ARG A 118 22.15 -4.16 2.89
N GLY A 119 21.75 -4.77 4.00
CA GLY A 119 21.69 -4.11 5.28
C GLY A 119 21.52 -5.11 6.43
N PRO A 120 21.09 -4.67 7.61
CA PRO A 120 20.96 -5.50 8.79
C PRO A 120 19.95 -6.63 8.60
N LEU A 121 20.26 -7.78 9.22
CA LEU A 121 19.43 -8.98 9.19
C LEU A 121 18.86 -9.27 10.58
N GLN A 122 17.71 -9.95 10.62
CA GLN A 122 17.16 -10.50 11.86
C GLN A 122 18.06 -11.60 12.40
N ILE A 123 18.23 -11.67 13.72
CA ILE A 123 19.09 -12.66 14.36
C ILE A 123 18.53 -14.08 14.18
N LEU A 124 17.21 -14.25 14.35
CA LEU A 124 16.58 -15.57 14.35
C LEU A 124 16.42 -16.15 12.95
N THR A 125 15.85 -15.40 12.02
CA THR A 125 15.52 -15.89 10.66
C THR A 125 16.57 -15.56 9.62
N ARG A 126 17.52 -14.66 9.93
CA ARG A 126 18.53 -14.11 9.01
C ARG A 126 17.92 -13.46 7.76
N GLN A 127 16.65 -13.08 7.83
CA GLN A 127 15.99 -12.29 6.82
C GLN A 127 16.24 -10.80 7.04
N PRO A 128 16.08 -9.95 6.02
CA PRO A 128 16.14 -8.51 6.20
C PRO A 128 15.18 -8.02 7.29
N VAL A 129 15.65 -7.09 8.14
CA VAL A 129 14.78 -6.46 9.14
C VAL A 129 13.67 -5.65 8.48
N GLU A 130 12.60 -5.38 9.19
CA GLU A 130 11.50 -4.53 8.74
C GLU A 130 11.69 -3.08 9.22
N GLY A 131 11.16 -2.15 8.43
CA GLY A 131 11.06 -0.74 8.78
C GLY A 131 12.16 0.14 8.22
N ARG A 132 11.75 1.27 7.66
CA ARG A 132 12.63 2.29 7.08
C ARG A 132 13.66 2.81 8.08
N SER A 133 13.29 3.01 9.34
CA SER A 133 14.16 3.55 10.40
C SER A 133 15.33 2.61 10.75
N ARG A 134 15.22 1.32 10.42
CA ARG A 134 16.25 0.30 10.67
C ARG A 134 16.99 -0.14 9.40
N ASP A 135 16.87 0.63 8.34
CA ASP A 135 17.37 0.25 7.01
C ASP A 135 16.85 -1.14 6.59
N GLY A 136 15.55 -1.35 6.81
CA GLY A 136 14.88 -2.61 6.55
C GLY A 136 14.55 -2.83 5.09
N GLY A 137 14.24 -4.08 4.75
CA GLY A 137 13.78 -4.47 3.42
C GLY A 137 12.29 -4.20 3.21
N LEU A 138 11.87 -4.35 1.96
CA LEU A 138 10.47 -4.36 1.57
C LEU A 138 9.93 -5.80 1.70
N ARG A 139 8.66 -5.92 2.08
CA ARG A 139 8.00 -7.22 2.18
C ARG A 139 7.51 -7.68 0.80
N PHE A 140 7.97 -8.84 0.39
CA PHE A 140 7.37 -9.59 -0.72
C PHE A 140 6.37 -10.58 -0.11
N GLY A 141 5.10 -10.18 -0.09
CA GLY A 141 4.05 -10.91 0.60
C GLY A 141 3.55 -12.14 -0.17
N GLU A 142 2.60 -12.86 0.42
CA GLU A 142 2.00 -14.05 -0.17
C GLU A 142 1.22 -13.75 -1.46
N MET A 143 0.48 -12.63 -1.49
CA MET A 143 -0.26 -12.20 -2.68
C MET A 143 0.67 -11.84 -3.84
N GLU A 144 1.80 -11.20 -3.57
CA GLU A 144 2.82 -10.88 -4.56
C GLU A 144 3.47 -12.15 -5.11
N ARG A 145 3.72 -13.16 -4.25
CA ARG A 145 4.16 -14.49 -4.67
C ARG A 145 3.16 -15.14 -5.62
N ASP A 146 1.88 -15.11 -5.29
CA ASP A 146 0.81 -15.70 -6.08
C ASP A 146 0.72 -15.05 -7.47
N CYS A 147 0.89 -13.74 -7.54
CA CYS A 147 0.96 -13.02 -8.79
C CYS A 147 2.14 -13.48 -9.67
N MET A 148 3.33 -13.63 -9.08
CA MET A 148 4.51 -14.11 -9.82
C MET A 148 4.37 -15.56 -10.28
N ILE A 149 3.72 -16.41 -9.50
CA ILE A 149 3.40 -17.78 -9.91
C ILE A 149 2.45 -17.78 -11.11
N ALA A 150 1.41 -16.95 -11.07
CA ALA A 150 0.46 -16.83 -12.18
C ALA A 150 1.12 -16.38 -13.50
N HIS A 151 2.13 -15.52 -13.41
CA HIS A 151 2.93 -15.08 -14.56
C HIS A 151 3.99 -16.13 -15.01
N GLY A 152 4.23 -17.18 -14.25
CA GLY A 152 5.28 -18.16 -14.54
C GLY A 152 6.70 -17.62 -14.37
N ALA A 153 6.89 -16.53 -13.62
CA ALA A 153 8.18 -15.85 -13.43
C ALA A 153 9.03 -16.52 -12.35
N ALA A 154 9.49 -17.76 -12.59
CA ALA A 154 10.19 -18.59 -11.62
C ALA A 154 11.57 -18.01 -11.21
N ALA A 155 12.31 -17.46 -12.15
CA ALA A 155 13.66 -16.92 -11.88
C ALA A 155 13.62 -15.72 -10.93
N ILE A 156 12.73 -14.77 -11.16
CA ILE A 156 12.57 -13.61 -10.27
C ILE A 156 12.02 -14.02 -8.90
N LEU A 157 11.12 -15.01 -8.87
CA LEU A 157 10.56 -15.53 -7.63
C LEU A 157 11.66 -16.16 -6.77
N LYS A 158 12.52 -16.98 -7.36
CA LYS A 158 13.68 -17.56 -6.69
C LYS A 158 14.63 -16.48 -6.18
N GLU A 159 14.95 -15.50 -6.99
CA GLU A 159 15.82 -14.39 -6.60
C GLU A 159 15.25 -13.66 -5.37
N ARG A 160 13.96 -13.26 -5.41
CA ARG A 160 13.34 -12.48 -4.34
C ARG A 160 13.13 -13.25 -3.05
N LEU A 161 12.77 -14.52 -3.11
CA LEU A 161 12.47 -15.33 -1.93
C LEU A 161 13.69 -16.06 -1.37
N PHE A 162 14.77 -16.18 -2.13
CA PHE A 162 15.93 -16.96 -1.73
C PHE A 162 17.24 -16.18 -1.86
N ASP A 163 17.69 -15.84 -3.08
CA ASP A 163 19.05 -15.34 -3.31
C ASP A 163 19.34 -14.01 -2.60
N VAL A 164 18.39 -13.09 -2.57
CA VAL A 164 18.53 -11.76 -1.92
C VAL A 164 17.89 -11.68 -0.54
N SER A 165 17.30 -12.76 -0.05
CA SER A 165 16.66 -12.83 1.27
C SER A 165 17.54 -13.54 2.28
N ASP A 166 17.45 -14.87 2.36
CA ASP A 166 18.07 -15.69 3.39
C ASP A 166 18.76 -16.96 2.85
N ALA A 167 19.45 -16.83 1.71
CA ALA A 167 20.18 -17.95 1.12
C ALA A 167 21.20 -18.55 2.09
N TYR A 168 21.11 -19.86 2.31
CA TYR A 168 21.95 -20.59 3.22
C TYR A 168 22.37 -21.95 2.64
N LYS A 169 23.59 -22.39 2.95
CA LYS A 169 24.10 -23.70 2.59
C LYS A 169 24.03 -24.63 3.80
N THR A 170 23.35 -25.76 3.65
CA THR A 170 23.28 -26.78 4.68
C THR A 170 23.67 -28.15 4.12
N TYR A 171 23.81 -29.10 4.98
CA TYR A 171 24.24 -30.47 4.64
C TYR A 171 23.17 -31.47 5.08
N VAL A 172 22.88 -32.43 4.24
CA VAL A 172 21.86 -33.46 4.46
C VAL A 172 22.48 -34.84 4.25
N CYS A 173 22.10 -35.76 5.09
CA CYS A 173 22.50 -37.15 4.94
C CYS A 173 21.63 -37.82 3.88
N GLU A 174 22.25 -38.36 2.82
CA GLU A 174 21.52 -39.05 1.73
C GLU A 174 20.84 -40.35 2.19
N LEU A 175 21.33 -40.97 3.29
CA LEU A 175 20.73 -42.21 3.79
C LEU A 175 19.47 -42.00 4.60
N CYS A 176 19.44 -41.01 5.51
CA CYS A 176 18.30 -40.80 6.39
C CYS A 176 17.52 -39.51 6.14
N GLY A 177 18.04 -38.61 5.28
CA GLY A 177 17.39 -37.36 4.94
C GLY A 177 17.43 -36.28 6.03
N LEU A 178 18.07 -36.52 7.15
CA LEU A 178 18.20 -35.54 8.25
C LEU A 178 19.34 -34.56 8.03
N LEU A 179 19.24 -33.40 8.66
CA LEU A 179 20.32 -32.42 8.64
C LEU A 179 21.60 -32.96 9.27
N ALA A 180 22.71 -32.90 8.55
CA ALA A 180 24.01 -33.33 8.97
C ALA A 180 24.82 -32.16 9.55
N VAL A 181 25.77 -32.49 10.42
CA VAL A 181 26.72 -31.55 10.98
C VAL A 181 27.93 -31.43 10.04
N ALA A 182 28.34 -30.21 9.72
CA ALA A 182 29.49 -29.92 8.91
C ALA A 182 30.48 -29.01 9.67
N ASN A 183 31.71 -29.42 9.77
CA ASN A 183 32.82 -28.60 10.23
C ASN A 183 33.72 -28.26 9.04
N LEU A 184 33.47 -27.10 8.41
CA LEU A 184 34.16 -26.67 7.21
C LEU A 184 35.67 -26.44 7.44
N LYS A 185 36.09 -26.05 8.66
CA LYS A 185 37.49 -25.82 8.98
C LYS A 185 38.30 -27.11 9.00
N LYS A 186 37.68 -28.22 9.39
CA LYS A 186 38.32 -29.55 9.49
C LYS A 186 37.93 -30.49 8.34
N ASN A 187 37.08 -30.03 7.41
CA ASN A 187 36.48 -30.84 6.34
C ASN A 187 35.83 -32.15 6.86
N VAL A 188 35.17 -32.06 8.02
CA VAL A 188 34.52 -33.20 8.63
C VAL A 188 32.98 -33.01 8.51
N TYR A 189 32.36 -34.01 7.93
CA TYR A 189 30.93 -34.11 7.77
C TYR A 189 30.42 -35.34 8.50
N GLU A 190 29.34 -35.23 9.25
CA GLU A 190 28.80 -36.35 10.01
C GLU A 190 27.27 -36.24 10.19
N CYS A 191 26.59 -37.33 9.91
CA CYS A 191 25.19 -37.50 10.32
C CYS A 191 25.16 -38.12 11.72
N ARG A 192 24.62 -37.41 12.70
CA ARG A 192 24.51 -37.92 14.08
C ARG A 192 23.57 -39.11 14.22
N ALA A 193 22.53 -39.23 13.38
CA ALA A 193 21.61 -40.36 13.43
C ALA A 193 22.18 -41.63 12.83
N CYS A 194 22.73 -41.58 11.63
CA CYS A 194 23.27 -42.73 10.91
C CYS A 194 24.75 -42.98 11.16
N ARG A 195 25.49 -42.04 11.78
CA ARG A 195 26.93 -41.98 11.90
C ARG A 195 27.66 -42.02 10.55
N ASN A 196 26.94 -41.71 9.47
CA ASN A 196 27.47 -41.63 8.12
C ASN A 196 28.40 -40.40 7.97
N LYS A 197 29.53 -40.54 7.32
CA LYS A 197 30.54 -39.48 7.07
C LYS A 197 30.82 -39.25 5.59
N THR A 198 30.31 -40.09 4.73
CA THR A 198 30.66 -40.12 3.29
C THR A 198 29.51 -39.70 2.38
N GLN A 199 28.29 -40.14 2.66
CA GLN A 199 27.12 -39.87 1.84
C GLN A 199 26.35 -38.66 2.42
N ILE A 200 26.91 -37.47 2.23
CA ILE A 200 26.36 -36.20 2.73
C ILE A 200 26.38 -35.22 1.58
N ALA A 201 25.17 -34.80 1.17
CA ALA A 201 24.97 -33.80 0.14
C ALA A 201 24.94 -32.38 0.71
N GLN A 202 25.48 -31.44 -0.04
CA GLN A 202 25.34 -30.00 0.24
C GLN A 202 24.14 -29.47 -0.53
N ILE A 203 23.22 -28.86 0.17
CA ILE A 203 22.03 -28.24 -0.42
C ILE A 203 21.94 -26.75 -0.11
N ASN A 204 21.29 -26.01 -0.99
CA ASN A 204 20.99 -24.60 -0.79
C ASN A 204 19.51 -24.46 -0.41
N VAL A 205 19.26 -23.90 0.77
CA VAL A 205 17.89 -23.72 1.30
C VAL A 205 17.76 -22.36 1.96
N PRO A 206 16.55 -21.79 2.02
CA PRO A 206 16.29 -20.61 2.85
C PRO A 206 16.63 -20.89 4.33
N TYR A 207 17.27 -19.95 5.00
CA TYR A 207 17.61 -20.13 6.41
C TYR A 207 16.38 -20.34 7.29
N ALA A 208 15.28 -19.64 6.99
CA ALA A 208 14.02 -19.84 7.70
C ALA A 208 13.48 -21.27 7.56
N PHE A 209 13.64 -21.90 6.39
CA PHE A 209 13.28 -23.31 6.20
C PHE A 209 14.18 -24.25 7.02
N LYS A 210 15.49 -24.00 7.06
CA LYS A 210 16.42 -24.75 7.93
C LYS A 210 16.02 -24.60 9.40
N LEU A 211 15.65 -23.42 9.84
CA LEU A 211 15.17 -23.16 11.20
C LEU A 211 13.88 -23.94 11.48
N LEU A 212 12.92 -23.93 10.56
CA LEU A 212 11.67 -24.72 10.67
C LEU A 212 11.97 -26.21 10.82
N CYS A 213 12.89 -26.77 10.04
CA CYS A 213 13.29 -28.16 10.16
C CYS A 213 13.84 -28.47 11.57
N GLN A 214 14.63 -27.57 12.13
CA GLN A 214 15.18 -27.74 13.49
C GLN A 214 14.11 -27.63 14.58
N GLU A 215 13.16 -26.73 14.42
CA GLU A 215 12.01 -26.58 15.32
C GLU A 215 11.13 -27.84 15.30
N LEU A 216 10.83 -28.38 14.11
CA LEU A 216 10.11 -29.64 13.97
C LEU A 216 10.86 -30.80 14.65
N MET A 217 12.17 -30.87 14.47
CA MET A 217 13.00 -31.89 15.14
C MET A 217 12.95 -31.76 16.66
N SER A 218 12.85 -30.56 17.20
CA SER A 218 12.69 -30.34 18.65
C SER A 218 11.34 -30.86 19.20
N MET A 219 10.35 -30.95 18.32
CA MET A 219 9.02 -31.53 18.64
C MET A 219 8.94 -33.03 18.31
N ASN A 220 10.07 -33.71 18.12
CA ASN A 220 10.17 -35.13 17.72
C ASN A 220 9.58 -35.46 16.33
N ILE A 221 9.46 -34.46 15.45
CA ILE A 221 9.06 -34.67 14.06
C ILE A 221 10.33 -34.68 13.20
N ALA A 222 10.54 -35.73 12.44
CA ALA A 222 11.73 -35.88 11.59
C ALA A 222 11.45 -35.41 10.15
N PRO A 223 11.78 -34.15 9.79
CA PRO A 223 11.73 -33.70 8.40
C PRO A 223 12.88 -34.34 7.62
N ARG A 224 12.55 -35.21 6.68
CA ARG A 224 13.52 -35.92 5.86
C ARG A 224 13.58 -35.32 4.47
N LEU A 225 14.76 -34.82 4.10
CA LEU A 225 15.04 -34.23 2.80
C LEU A 225 15.78 -35.27 1.95
N PHE A 226 15.19 -35.69 0.84
CA PHE A 226 15.81 -36.57 -0.14
C PHE A 226 16.30 -35.74 -1.32
N VAL A 227 17.56 -35.90 -1.70
CA VAL A 227 18.29 -35.15 -2.73
C VAL A 227 18.87 -36.12 -3.76
#